data_ebd67572068bcd172b7dbac71340fbce
#
_entry.id   ebd67572068bcd172b7dbac71340fbce
#
_cell.length_a   1.000
_cell.length_b   1.000
_cell.length_c   1.000
_cell.angle_alpha   90.00
_cell.angle_beta   90.00
_cell.angle_gamma   90.00
#
_symmetry.space_group_name_H-M   'P 1'
#
loop_
_entity.id
_entity.type
_entity.pdbx_description
1 polymer ?
#
loop_
_entity_poly.entity_id
_entity_poly.type
_entity_poly.pdbx_seq_one_letter_code
_entity_poly.pdbx_strand_id
1 'polypeptide(L)'
;MKMVKSVYKKILDNVPTHMPETGGMLGGQDGTVTKVVFDDGKDDDFRRCHYTPNVTMLNSFLVEWSESGIEFYGLFHTHFYGVSSLSKGDEIYIKKILEAMPQSKKELFFPIIVLPDKKIISYRCCLDGSNLVVAEDPVMCVADFEK
;
A
#
# COMPACT_ATOMS: atom_id res chain seq x y z
N MET A 1 -8.67 5.70 -6.05
CA MET A 1 -8.30 4.27 -6.17
C MET A 1 -9.54 3.41 -6.00
N LYS A 2 -9.82 2.54 -6.95
CA LYS A 2 -10.92 1.58 -6.85
C LYS A 2 -10.48 0.33 -6.10
N MET A 3 -11.32 -0.14 -5.18
CA MET A 3 -11.02 -1.33 -4.39
C MET A 3 -12.32 -2.11 -4.17
N VAL A 4 -12.28 -3.42 -4.34
CA VAL A 4 -13.45 -4.25 -4.07
C VAL A 4 -13.77 -4.26 -2.57
N LYS A 5 -15.06 -4.37 -2.25
CA LYS A 5 -15.53 -4.31 -0.86
C LYS A 5 -14.91 -5.36 0.05
N SER A 6 -14.69 -6.56 -0.45
CA SER A 6 -14.08 -7.64 0.34
C SER A 6 -12.66 -7.32 0.77
N VAL A 7 -11.85 -6.69 -0.09
CA VAL A 7 -10.48 -6.26 0.25
C VAL A 7 -10.50 -5.11 1.23
N TYR A 8 -11.36 -4.12 1.01
CA TYR A 8 -11.53 -2.99 1.93
C TYR A 8 -11.86 -3.48 3.35
N LYS A 9 -12.86 -4.34 3.46
CA LYS A 9 -13.26 -4.94 4.73
C LYS A 9 -12.14 -5.76 5.35
N LYS A 10 -11.44 -6.56 4.55
CA LYS A 10 -10.34 -7.40 5.01
C LYS A 10 -9.22 -6.57 5.62
N ILE A 11 -8.89 -5.43 5.00
CA ILE A 11 -7.89 -4.49 5.57
C ILE A 11 -8.36 -3.97 6.92
N LEU A 12 -9.58 -3.45 7.00
CA LEU A 12 -10.09 -2.89 8.26
C LEU A 12 -10.22 -3.93 9.38
N ASP A 13 -10.57 -5.17 9.04
CA ASP A 13 -10.75 -6.23 10.03
C ASP A 13 -9.42 -6.81 10.54
N ASN A 14 -8.35 -6.73 9.75
CA ASN A 14 -7.11 -7.45 10.04
C ASN A 14 -5.92 -6.58 10.41
N VAL A 15 -5.93 -5.27 10.13
CA VAL A 15 -4.80 -4.42 10.57
C VAL A 15 -4.77 -4.32 12.10
N PRO A 16 -3.61 -4.59 12.71
CA PRO A 16 -3.46 -4.41 14.16
C PRO A 16 -3.65 -2.94 14.55
N THR A 17 -4.31 -2.72 15.68
CA THR A 17 -4.59 -1.37 16.21
C THR A 17 -3.59 -0.92 17.25
N HIS A 18 -2.63 -1.77 17.58
CA HIS A 18 -1.54 -1.48 18.51
C HIS A 18 -0.21 -1.47 17.78
N MET A 19 0.78 -0.81 18.37
CA MET A 19 2.15 -0.80 17.83
C MET A 19 2.74 -2.22 17.79
N PRO A 20 3.64 -2.50 16.83
CA PRO A 20 4.23 -1.58 15.85
C PRO A 20 3.36 -1.32 14.63
N GLU A 21 3.76 -0.34 13.81
CA GLU A 21 3.14 -0.14 12.49
C GLU A 21 3.28 -1.38 11.62
N THR A 22 2.24 -1.66 10.86
CA THR A 22 2.22 -2.77 9.90
C THR A 22 1.82 -2.25 8.53
N GLY A 23 1.89 -3.09 7.53
CA GLY A 23 1.51 -2.71 6.18
C GLY A 23 1.21 -3.90 5.31
N GLY A 24 1.39 -3.71 4.01
CA GLY A 24 1.15 -4.75 3.04
C GLY A 24 1.18 -4.25 1.61
N MET A 25 0.76 -5.12 0.72
CA MET A 25 0.84 -4.92 -0.70
C MET A 25 -0.54 -5.07 -1.33
N LEU A 26 -0.83 -4.22 -2.29
CA LEU A 26 -2.11 -4.19 -3.02
C LEU A 26 -1.88 -4.56 -4.48
N GLY A 27 -2.74 -5.41 -4.98
CA GLY A 27 -2.72 -5.80 -6.38
C GLY A 27 -4.12 -5.98 -6.93
N GLY A 28 -4.21 -6.20 -8.23
CA GLY A 28 -5.50 -6.41 -8.86
C GLY A 28 -5.42 -6.44 -10.38
N GLN A 29 -6.53 -6.12 -11.00
CA GLN A 29 -6.69 -6.15 -12.46
C GLN A 29 -7.61 -5.01 -12.90
N ASP A 30 -7.38 -4.53 -14.12
CA ASP A 30 -8.24 -3.53 -14.77
C ASP A 30 -8.48 -2.27 -13.92
N GLY A 31 -7.43 -1.82 -13.22
CA GLY A 31 -7.49 -0.61 -12.41
C GLY A 31 -8.21 -0.75 -11.08
N THR A 32 -8.56 -1.96 -10.65
CA THR A 32 -9.26 -2.21 -9.40
C THR A 32 -8.44 -3.12 -8.49
N VAL A 33 -8.27 -2.70 -7.24
CA VAL A 33 -7.59 -3.51 -6.22
C VAL A 33 -8.50 -4.67 -5.82
N THR A 34 -8.02 -5.89 -6.06
CA THR A 34 -8.75 -7.14 -5.78
C THR A 34 -7.96 -8.10 -4.87
N LYS A 35 -6.71 -7.77 -4.59
CA LYS A 35 -5.81 -8.59 -3.77
C LYS A 35 -5.11 -7.75 -2.72
N VAL A 36 -4.91 -8.35 -1.56
CA VAL A 36 -4.12 -7.74 -0.47
C VAL A 36 -3.23 -8.82 0.15
N VAL A 37 -2.00 -8.43 0.45
CA VAL A 37 -1.05 -9.23 1.23
C VAL A 37 -0.68 -8.42 2.45
N PHE A 38 -0.86 -8.99 3.64
CA PHE A 38 -0.48 -8.34 4.89
C PHE A 38 0.98 -8.62 5.22
N ASP A 39 1.64 -7.63 5.76
CA ASP A 39 3.04 -7.70 6.17
C ASP A 39 3.19 -7.04 7.54
N ASP A 40 3.63 -7.82 8.52
CA ASP A 40 3.92 -7.29 9.86
C ASP A 40 5.22 -6.46 9.88
N GLY A 41 5.93 -6.47 8.79
CA GLY A 41 7.18 -5.74 8.65
C GLY A 41 8.40 -6.55 9.05
N LYS A 42 9.56 -5.96 8.79
CA LYS A 42 10.84 -6.54 9.16
C LYS A 42 11.10 -6.28 10.64
N ASP A 43 11.53 -7.30 11.36
CA ASP A 43 11.91 -7.19 12.76
C ASP A 43 13.27 -6.48 12.86
N ASP A 44 13.25 -5.22 13.25
CA ASP A 44 14.44 -4.40 13.47
C ASP A 44 14.27 -3.49 14.69
N ASP A 45 15.35 -2.81 15.08
CA ASP A 45 15.36 -1.95 16.27
C ASP A 45 14.44 -0.73 16.14
N PHE A 46 14.02 -0.38 14.93
CA PHE A 46 13.16 0.77 14.64
C PHE A 46 11.69 0.41 14.48
N ARG A 47 11.34 -0.85 14.61
CA ARG A 47 9.99 -1.35 14.35
C ARG A 47 8.90 -0.66 15.17
N ARG A 48 9.24 -0.17 16.37
CA ARG A 48 8.25 0.49 17.23
C ARG A 48 7.63 1.73 16.61
N CYS A 49 8.41 2.44 15.79
CA CYS A 49 8.04 3.74 15.23
C CYS A 49 7.81 3.70 13.72
N HIS A 50 8.16 2.59 13.07
CA HIS A 50 8.15 2.49 11.61
C HIS A 50 7.61 1.15 11.16
N TYR A 51 7.01 1.17 9.97
CA TYR A 51 6.82 -0.02 9.19
C TYR A 51 8.02 -0.16 8.24
N THR A 52 8.77 -1.25 8.39
CA THR A 52 9.83 -1.62 7.46
C THR A 52 9.37 -2.84 6.67
N PRO A 53 9.15 -2.73 5.35
CA PRO A 53 8.65 -3.85 4.57
C PRO A 53 9.58 -5.06 4.60
N ASN A 54 8.98 -6.24 4.67
CA ASN A 54 9.69 -7.50 4.44
C ASN A 54 9.85 -7.71 2.94
N VAL A 55 10.90 -7.14 2.36
CA VAL A 55 11.12 -7.09 0.92
C VAL A 55 11.20 -8.48 0.30
N THR A 56 11.86 -9.44 0.98
CA THR A 56 11.97 -10.82 0.48
C THR A 56 10.61 -11.47 0.33
N MET A 57 9.74 -11.34 1.33
CA MET A 57 8.38 -11.88 1.29
C MET A 57 7.55 -11.19 0.20
N LEU A 58 7.57 -9.86 0.16
CA LEU A 58 6.78 -9.10 -0.82
C LEU A 58 7.22 -9.41 -2.26
N ASN A 59 8.52 -9.54 -2.50
CA ASN A 59 9.03 -9.91 -3.82
C ASN A 59 8.56 -11.29 -4.27
N SER A 60 8.43 -12.25 -3.36
CA SER A 60 7.90 -13.58 -3.71
C SER A 60 6.45 -13.50 -4.19
N PHE A 61 5.63 -12.64 -3.56
CA PHE A 61 4.27 -12.39 -4.02
C PHE A 61 4.22 -11.65 -5.37
N LEU A 62 5.14 -10.72 -5.62
CA LEU A 62 5.23 -10.04 -6.91
C LEU A 62 5.49 -11.02 -8.06
N VAL A 63 6.38 -11.99 -7.85
CA VAL A 63 6.66 -13.05 -8.84
C VAL A 63 5.39 -13.89 -9.08
N GLU A 64 4.75 -14.35 -8.02
CA GLU A 64 3.51 -15.13 -8.11
C GLU A 64 2.41 -14.35 -8.84
N TRP A 65 2.24 -13.08 -8.50
CA TRP A 65 1.24 -12.21 -9.11
C TRP A 65 1.49 -12.00 -10.61
N SER A 66 2.75 -11.79 -11.00
CA SER A 66 3.08 -11.62 -12.42
C SER A 66 2.72 -12.86 -13.25
N GLU A 67 2.89 -14.04 -12.68
CA GLU A 67 2.51 -15.31 -13.33
C GLU A 67 0.99 -15.49 -13.40
N SER A 68 0.25 -14.88 -12.50
CA SER A 68 -1.21 -14.99 -12.42
C SER A 68 -1.96 -13.83 -13.08
N GLY A 69 -1.26 -12.92 -13.74
CA GLY A 69 -1.85 -11.75 -14.37
C GLY A 69 -2.36 -10.69 -13.39
N ILE A 70 -1.88 -10.70 -12.15
CA ILE A 70 -2.21 -9.70 -11.14
C ILE A 70 -1.20 -8.58 -11.20
N GLU A 71 -1.68 -7.34 -11.33
CA GLU A 71 -0.84 -6.15 -11.35
C GLU A 71 -0.56 -5.66 -9.94
N PHE A 72 0.66 -5.19 -9.72
CA PHE A 72 1.03 -4.49 -8.48
C PHE A 72 0.53 -3.05 -8.54
N TYR A 73 -0.26 -2.63 -7.55
CA TYR A 73 -0.82 -1.28 -7.50
C TYR A 73 -0.23 -0.41 -6.41
N GLY A 74 0.31 -0.98 -5.37
CA GLY A 74 0.89 -0.17 -4.31
C GLY A 74 1.07 -0.90 -3.00
N LEU A 75 1.42 -0.10 -2.00
CA LEU A 75 1.65 -0.53 -0.63
C LEU A 75 0.77 0.30 0.29
N PHE A 76 0.31 -0.31 1.37
CA PHE A 76 -0.36 0.40 2.45
C PHE A 76 0.40 0.18 3.75
N HIS A 77 0.20 1.08 4.70
CA HIS A 77 0.69 0.90 6.05
C HIS A 77 -0.18 1.65 7.06
N THR A 78 0.01 1.32 8.34
CA THR A 78 -0.70 1.98 9.42
C THR A 78 0.12 3.13 9.97
N HIS A 79 -0.55 4.21 10.35
CA HIS A 79 0.01 5.30 11.16
C HIS A 79 -0.76 5.40 12.46
N PHE A 80 -0.05 5.73 13.55
CA PHE A 80 -0.66 5.91 14.87
C PHE A 80 -0.93 7.37 15.19
N TYR A 81 -1.73 7.60 16.24
CA TYR A 81 -1.99 8.91 16.81
C TYR A 81 -2.61 9.92 15.83
N GLY A 82 -3.42 9.44 14.89
CA GLY A 82 -4.13 10.28 13.95
C GLY A 82 -3.27 10.92 12.85
N VAL A 83 -2.03 10.45 12.67
CA VAL A 83 -1.14 10.97 11.62
C VAL A 83 -1.63 10.50 10.26
N SER A 84 -2.07 11.44 9.43
CA SER A 84 -2.68 11.16 8.13
C SER A 84 -1.79 11.48 6.92
N SER A 85 -0.65 12.13 7.14
CA SER A 85 0.27 12.52 6.07
C SER A 85 1.40 11.52 5.90
N LEU A 86 1.97 11.47 4.69
CA LEU A 86 3.17 10.71 4.43
C LEU A 86 4.35 11.30 5.20
N SER A 87 5.15 10.42 5.81
CA SER A 87 6.42 10.83 6.41
C SER A 87 7.47 11.06 5.32
N LYS A 88 8.56 11.72 5.67
CA LYS A 88 9.68 11.88 4.75
C LYS A 88 10.30 10.54 4.37
N GLY A 89 10.34 9.60 5.32
CA GLY A 89 10.78 8.22 5.04
C GLY A 89 9.85 7.51 4.06
N ASP A 90 8.54 7.71 4.18
CA ASP A 90 7.56 7.18 3.23
C ASP A 90 7.83 7.70 1.82
N GLU A 91 8.04 9.01 1.68
CA GLU A 91 8.30 9.64 0.38
C GLU A 91 9.59 9.12 -0.27
N ILE A 92 10.64 8.95 0.51
CA ILE A 92 11.90 8.39 0.02
C ILE A 92 11.69 6.96 -0.48
N TYR A 93 10.96 6.15 0.27
CA TYR A 93 10.66 4.77 -0.07
C TYR A 93 9.79 4.67 -1.34
N ILE A 94 8.74 5.46 -1.42
CA ILE A 94 7.85 5.52 -2.59
C ILE A 94 8.65 5.90 -3.85
N LYS A 95 9.51 6.89 -3.74
CA LYS A 95 10.35 7.33 -4.87
C LYS A 95 11.26 6.21 -5.37
N LYS A 96 11.87 5.46 -4.47
CA LYS A 96 12.72 4.31 -4.84
C LYS A 96 11.93 3.24 -5.59
N ILE A 97 10.72 2.95 -5.13
CA ILE A 97 9.84 1.98 -5.81
C ILE A 97 9.49 2.47 -7.21
N LEU A 98 9.07 3.72 -7.34
CA LEU A 98 8.70 4.30 -8.64
C LEU A 98 9.87 4.31 -9.62
N GLU A 99 11.07 4.60 -9.14
CA GLU A 99 12.28 4.57 -9.98
C GLU A 99 12.59 3.15 -10.48
N ALA A 100 12.28 2.14 -9.69
CA ALA A 100 12.50 0.73 -10.05
C ALA A 100 11.39 0.14 -10.90
N MET A 101 10.22 0.77 -10.99
CA MET A 101 9.08 0.27 -11.77
C MET A 101 9.32 0.41 -13.27
N PRO A 102 8.72 -0.49 -14.11
CA PRO A 102 8.77 -0.34 -15.56
C PRO A 102 8.21 0.99 -16.04
N GLN A 103 8.76 1.53 -17.11
CA GLN A 103 8.35 2.83 -17.70
C GLN A 103 6.86 2.89 -18.03
N SER A 104 6.24 1.76 -18.35
CA SER A 104 4.80 1.68 -18.66
C SER A 104 3.89 1.87 -17.45
N LYS A 105 4.45 1.81 -16.21
CA LYS A 105 3.68 1.90 -14.97
C LYS A 105 4.42 2.76 -13.95
N LYS A 106 4.26 4.06 -14.04
CA LYS A 106 4.91 5.03 -13.16
C LYS A 106 3.95 5.63 -12.13
N GLU A 107 3.00 4.83 -11.66
CA GLU A 107 2.03 5.24 -10.65
C GLU A 107 1.97 4.21 -9.53
N LEU A 108 1.90 4.69 -8.30
CA LEU A 108 1.80 3.86 -7.09
C LEU A 108 0.73 4.44 -6.19
N PHE A 109 -0.17 3.57 -5.71
CA PHE A 109 -1.09 3.94 -4.65
C PHE A 109 -0.45 3.66 -3.29
N PHE A 110 -0.68 4.54 -2.34
CA PHE A 110 -0.08 4.43 -1.01
C PHE A 110 -1.10 4.83 0.06
N PRO A 111 -2.07 3.96 0.35
CA PRO A 111 -3.04 4.20 1.41
C PRO A 111 -2.40 4.16 2.79
N ILE A 112 -2.81 5.09 3.65
CA ILE A 112 -2.48 5.09 5.07
C ILE A 112 -3.74 4.76 5.85
N ILE A 113 -3.64 3.77 6.73
CA ILE A 113 -4.71 3.44 7.67
C ILE A 113 -4.39 4.16 8.97
N VAL A 114 -5.16 5.21 9.25
CA VAL A 114 -4.93 6.07 10.40
C VAL A 114 -5.59 5.48 11.63
N LEU A 115 -4.77 5.14 12.62
CA LEU A 115 -5.21 4.51 13.85
C LEU A 115 -5.35 5.57 14.97
N PRO A 116 -6.25 5.37 15.93
CA PRO A 116 -7.04 4.16 16.19
C PRO A 116 -8.33 4.03 15.38
N ASP A 117 -8.79 5.07 14.71
CA ASP A 117 -10.12 5.14 14.09
C ASP A 117 -10.25 4.30 12.81
N LYS A 118 -9.13 3.80 12.27
CA LYS A 118 -9.07 3.04 11.01
C LYS A 118 -9.58 3.81 9.80
N LYS A 119 -9.35 5.13 9.78
CA LYS A 119 -9.66 5.95 8.62
C LYS A 119 -8.61 5.71 7.54
N ILE A 120 -9.05 5.42 6.31
CA ILE A 120 -8.15 5.22 5.19
C ILE A 120 -8.01 6.53 4.40
N ILE A 121 -6.77 7.00 4.28
CA ILE A 121 -6.44 8.12 3.40
C ILE A 121 -5.49 7.58 2.34
N SER A 122 -5.93 7.59 1.09
CA SER A 122 -5.15 7.06 -0.01
C SER A 122 -4.46 8.18 -0.78
N TYR A 123 -3.20 7.94 -1.12
CA TYR A 123 -2.41 8.82 -1.96
C TYR A 123 -2.06 8.12 -3.27
N ARG A 124 -2.08 8.89 -4.34
CA ARG A 124 -1.56 8.47 -5.63
C ARG A 124 -0.24 9.18 -5.86
N CYS A 125 0.79 8.41 -6.13
CA CYS A 125 2.16 8.90 -6.24
C CYS A 125 2.71 8.60 -7.62
N CYS A 126 3.37 9.58 -8.23
CA CYS A 126 4.06 9.41 -9.50
C CYS A 126 5.32 10.29 -9.53
N LEU A 127 6.15 10.10 -10.56
CA LEU A 127 7.34 10.92 -10.78
C LEU A 127 7.07 11.91 -11.90
N ASP A 128 7.47 13.16 -11.69
CA ASP A 128 7.63 14.17 -12.72
C ASP A 128 9.12 14.46 -12.83
N GLY A 129 9.77 13.86 -13.85
CA GLY A 129 11.23 13.81 -13.89
C GLY A 129 11.79 13.07 -12.67
N SER A 130 12.58 13.75 -11.85
CA SER A 130 13.10 13.21 -10.59
C SER A 130 12.28 13.62 -9.38
N ASN A 131 11.19 14.39 -9.57
CA ASN A 131 10.38 14.90 -8.48
C ASN A 131 9.20 13.97 -8.17
N LEU A 132 9.00 13.66 -6.89
CA LEU A 132 7.83 12.92 -6.44
C LEU A 132 6.62 13.85 -6.40
N VAL A 133 5.55 13.43 -7.06
CA VAL A 133 4.25 14.12 -7.04
C VAL A 133 3.27 13.25 -6.26
N VAL A 134 2.66 13.80 -5.23
CA VAL A 134 1.72 13.11 -4.34
C VAL A 134 0.39 13.86 -4.38
N ALA A 135 -0.68 13.13 -4.60
CA ALA A 135 -2.05 13.68 -4.57
C ALA A 135 -2.96 12.74 -3.79
N GLU A 136 -3.90 13.28 -3.04
CA GLU A 136 -4.94 12.44 -2.45
C GLU A 136 -5.80 11.82 -3.56
N ASP A 137 -6.12 10.55 -3.39
CA ASP A 137 -6.98 9.81 -4.30
C ASP A 137 -7.91 8.92 -3.48
N PRO A 138 -9.10 9.43 -3.10
CA PRO A 138 -9.99 8.72 -2.20
C PRO A 138 -10.32 7.31 -2.66
N VAL A 139 -10.43 6.38 -1.71
CA VAL A 139 -10.80 5.01 -1.99
C VAL A 139 -12.27 4.94 -2.41
N MET A 140 -12.51 4.37 -3.58
CA MET A 140 -13.85 4.07 -4.06
C MET A 140 -14.10 2.58 -3.92
N CYS A 141 -15.00 2.21 -3.02
CA CYS A 141 -15.40 0.82 -2.84
C CYS A 141 -16.34 0.41 -3.97
N VAL A 142 -16.01 -0.70 -4.63
CA VAL A 142 -16.83 -1.26 -5.70
C VAL A 142 -17.23 -2.69 -5.35
N ALA A 143 -18.28 -3.19 -6.00
CA ALA A 143 -18.72 -4.56 -5.80
C ALA A 143 -17.62 -5.55 -6.19
N ASP A 144 -17.56 -6.66 -5.46
CA ASP A 144 -16.66 -7.75 -5.81
C ASP A 144 -16.99 -8.30 -7.19
N PHE A 145 -15.98 -8.78 -7.90
CA PHE A 145 -16.21 -9.40 -9.19
C PHE A 145 -16.96 -10.72 -9.01
N GLU A 146 -17.92 -10.96 -9.86
CA GLU A 146 -18.59 -12.27 -9.92
C GLU A 146 -17.58 -13.33 -10.39
N LYS A 147 -17.65 -14.49 -9.75
CA LYS A 147 -16.83 -15.64 -10.11
C LYS A 147 -17.52 -16.48 -11.18
#